data_037e981a8557dc456ddbb8d068d531e9
#
_entry.id   037e981a8557dc456ddbb8d068d531e9
#
_cell.length_a   1.000
_cell.length_b   1.000
_cell.length_c   1.000
_cell.angle_alpha   90.00
_cell.angle_beta   90.00
_cell.angle_gamma   90.00
#
_symmetry.space_group_name_H-M   'P 1'
#
loop_
_entity.id
_entity.type
_entity.pdbx_description
1 polymer ?
#
loop_
_entity_poly.entity_id
_entity_poly.type
_entity_poly.pdbx_seq_one_letter_code
_entity_poly.pdbx_strand_id
1 'polypeptide(L)'
;MWEGYLLLRERGVDEVLGHLTEELNGLLVGNDWKVLRRKFGKEEGMSIAALAERLAFQPDEDVVITSVVKPDEGYQAVGSVEYVRAPFTRVKNEGFSLQLLKLERYQWVTALELGALGEQVTPYADRYATFLLLAGVASTYAAKTPREYIFLLYDPVTLSSMEGRGELALSIKAAAKEALRAAVEELREWNEEYITLRVVFNEEFVHRARSYELRSLGFRVIRVRREGQSLKVYGDTPLTVFLERSIYQNRQLLQRINNALSKLAAPLSSYLQGRDTWGDGYHALRALKNLYMYYETGDLTFLAQYNREVHAMAEAIPQGEARQRRRRQEYLCAVL
;
A
#
# COMPACT_ATOMS: atom_id res chain seq x y z
N MET A 1 5.59 4.54 11.65
CA MET A 1 6.80 5.16 12.27
C MET A 1 8.08 4.43 11.89
N TRP A 2 8.18 3.11 12.07
CA TRP A 2 9.38 2.34 11.69
C TRP A 2 9.81 2.55 10.24
N GLU A 3 8.90 2.40 9.30
CA GLU A 3 9.20 2.60 7.88
C GLU A 3 9.52 4.06 7.53
N GLY A 4 8.98 5.01 8.29
CA GLY A 4 9.36 6.43 8.17
C GLY A 4 10.77 6.69 8.70
N TYR A 5 11.14 6.02 9.78
CA TYR A 5 12.51 6.06 10.29
C TYR A 5 13.50 5.44 9.31
N LEU A 6 13.17 4.28 8.72
CA LEU A 6 14.01 3.67 7.68
C LEU A 6 14.23 4.63 6.51
N LEU A 7 13.18 5.26 6.02
CA LEU A 7 13.29 6.23 4.93
C LEU A 7 14.20 7.40 5.33
N LEU A 8 14.01 7.94 6.53
CA LEU A 8 14.81 9.05 7.05
C LEU A 8 16.28 8.67 7.22
N ARG A 9 16.57 7.51 7.78
CA ARG A 9 17.92 7.03 8.04
C ARG A 9 18.70 6.74 6.77
N GLU A 10 18.09 6.04 5.82
CA GLU A 10 18.77 5.59 4.61
C GLU A 10 18.84 6.68 3.52
N ARG A 11 17.87 7.58 3.48
CA ARG A 11 17.71 8.57 2.40
C ARG A 11 17.90 10.02 2.85
N GLY A 12 17.84 10.27 4.15
CA GLY A 12 17.95 11.60 4.71
C GLY A 12 16.69 12.45 4.64
N VAL A 13 16.76 13.63 5.21
CA VAL A 13 15.62 14.55 5.36
C VAL A 13 15.13 15.06 4.02
N ASP A 14 16.00 15.40 3.10
CA ASP A 14 15.64 16.04 1.81
C ASP A 14 14.79 15.10 0.95
N GLU A 15 15.11 13.81 0.91
CA GLU A 15 14.31 12.83 0.17
C GLU A 15 12.96 12.59 0.83
N VAL A 16 12.90 12.55 2.17
CA VAL A 16 11.62 12.50 2.90
C VAL A 16 10.75 13.71 2.57
N LEU A 17 11.33 14.90 2.55
CA LEU A 17 10.62 16.14 2.21
C LEU A 17 10.16 16.14 0.75
N GLY A 18 10.97 15.62 -0.18
CA GLY A 18 10.60 15.43 -1.58
C GLY A 18 9.38 14.54 -1.73
N HIS A 19 9.39 13.36 -1.11
CA HIS A 19 8.24 12.44 -1.11
C HIS A 19 7.00 13.04 -0.46
N LEU A 20 7.14 13.79 0.62
CA LEU A 20 6.02 14.49 1.25
C LEU A 20 5.40 15.54 0.33
N THR A 21 6.20 16.21 -0.48
CA THR A 21 5.72 17.23 -1.41
C THR A 21 4.99 16.60 -2.60
N GLU A 22 5.54 15.55 -3.18
CA GLU A 22 5.00 14.92 -4.38
C GLU A 22 3.76 14.07 -4.10
N GLU A 23 3.82 13.25 -3.04
CA GLU A 23 2.79 12.22 -2.80
C GLU A 23 1.67 12.71 -1.88
N LEU A 24 1.92 13.63 -0.96
CA LEU A 24 0.97 13.99 0.09
C LEU A 24 0.18 15.28 -0.11
N ASN A 25 0.43 16.03 -1.18
CA ASN A 25 -0.34 17.26 -1.47
C ASN A 25 -1.88 17.04 -1.54
N GLY A 26 -2.33 15.78 -1.57
CA GLY A 26 -3.75 15.44 -1.54
C GLY A 26 -4.22 14.68 -0.30
N LEU A 27 -3.31 14.14 0.52
CA LEU A 27 -3.64 13.24 1.63
C LEU A 27 -3.94 13.95 2.94
N LEU A 28 -3.17 14.98 3.31
CA LEU A 28 -3.38 15.76 4.51
C LEU A 28 -4.46 16.83 4.30
N VAL A 29 -5.58 16.45 3.69
CA VAL A 29 -6.70 17.34 3.47
C VAL A 29 -7.67 17.22 4.63
N GLY A 30 -7.96 18.29 5.32
CA GLY A 30 -8.99 18.34 6.34
C GLY A 30 -8.48 18.73 7.73
N ASN A 31 -8.93 18.00 8.75
CA ASN A 31 -8.65 18.38 10.14
C ASN A 31 -7.18 18.25 10.54
N ASP A 32 -6.44 17.28 10.01
CA ASP A 32 -5.03 17.11 10.33
C ASP A 32 -4.19 18.27 9.81
N TRP A 33 -4.45 18.71 8.58
CA TRP A 33 -3.85 19.92 8.03
C TRP A 33 -4.20 21.15 8.83
N LYS A 34 -5.46 21.29 9.26
CA LYS A 34 -5.89 22.41 10.12
C LYS A 34 -5.21 22.39 11.49
N VAL A 35 -4.99 21.19 12.07
CA VAL A 35 -4.29 21.05 13.36
C VAL A 35 -2.83 21.44 13.22
N LEU A 36 -2.14 20.92 12.21
CA LEU A 36 -0.73 21.24 11.95
C LEU A 36 -0.56 22.72 11.64
N ARG A 37 -1.39 23.27 10.76
CA ARG A 37 -1.39 24.68 10.39
C ARG A 37 -1.68 25.61 11.57
N ARG A 38 -2.57 25.24 12.46
CA ARG A 38 -2.90 26.06 13.67
C ARG A 38 -1.72 26.17 14.60
N LYS A 39 -0.92 25.14 14.74
CA LYS A 39 0.22 25.13 15.66
C LYS A 39 1.49 25.76 15.10
N PHE A 40 1.77 25.54 13.81
CA PHE A 40 3.02 25.97 13.19
C PHE A 40 2.88 27.01 12.09
N GLY A 41 1.73 27.08 11.45
CA GLY A 41 1.52 27.93 10.29
C GLY A 41 0.55 29.05 10.61
N LYS A 42 1.03 30.12 11.25
CA LYS A 42 0.26 31.39 11.29
C LYS A 42 0.29 32.11 9.95
N GLU A 43 1.14 31.67 9.02
CA GLU A 43 1.28 32.23 7.70
C GLU A 43 0.27 31.61 6.73
N GLU A 44 -0.50 32.43 6.06
CA GLU A 44 -1.41 32.00 5.00
C GLU A 44 -0.60 31.38 3.85
N GLY A 45 -1.01 30.19 3.39
CA GLY A 45 -0.39 29.54 2.24
C GLY A 45 0.77 28.60 2.53
N MET A 46 1.09 28.28 3.80
CA MET A 46 2.13 27.31 4.10
C MET A 46 1.85 25.93 3.46
N SER A 47 2.80 25.45 2.67
CA SER A 47 2.75 24.11 2.06
C SER A 47 3.05 23.00 3.08
N ILE A 48 2.69 21.76 2.73
CA ILE A 48 3.05 20.58 3.54
C ILE A 48 4.56 20.45 3.63
N ALA A 49 5.28 20.74 2.55
CA ALA A 49 6.75 20.74 2.52
C ALA A 49 7.34 21.70 3.55
N ALA A 50 6.91 22.96 3.53
CA ALA A 50 7.39 23.98 4.48
C ALA A 50 7.06 23.61 5.95
N LEU A 51 5.93 22.93 6.19
CA LEU A 51 5.61 22.40 7.50
C LEU A 51 6.52 21.24 7.88
N ALA A 52 6.76 20.31 6.96
CA ALA A 52 7.63 19.16 7.19
C ALA A 52 9.07 19.60 7.46
N GLU A 53 9.58 20.62 6.76
CA GLU A 53 10.89 21.23 7.04
C GLU A 53 10.98 21.74 8.48
N ARG A 54 9.95 22.41 8.98
CA ARG A 54 9.91 22.89 10.39
C ARG A 54 9.87 21.78 11.42
N LEU A 55 9.37 20.61 11.05
CA LEU A 55 9.31 19.43 11.91
C LEU A 55 10.56 18.56 11.76
N ALA A 56 11.28 18.68 10.64
CA ALA A 56 12.39 17.82 10.29
C ALA A 56 13.51 17.81 11.35
N PHE A 57 14.09 16.65 11.52
CA PHE A 57 15.27 16.42 12.35
C PHE A 57 16.13 15.34 11.73
N GLN A 58 17.42 15.38 12.03
CA GLN A 58 18.34 14.30 11.70
C GLN A 58 18.27 13.25 12.80
N PRO A 59 18.15 11.95 12.49
CA PRO A 59 18.24 10.93 13.50
C PRO A 59 19.68 10.84 14.01
N ASP A 60 19.85 10.98 15.31
CA ASP A 60 21.11 10.68 15.98
C ASP A 60 21.32 9.18 16.03
N GLU A 61 22.55 8.70 15.90
CA GLU A 61 22.89 7.27 15.92
C GLU A 61 22.51 6.59 17.24
N ASP A 62 22.46 7.34 18.33
CA ASP A 62 22.13 6.85 19.67
C ASP A 62 20.62 6.94 20.01
N VAL A 63 19.78 7.24 19.06
CA VAL A 63 18.37 7.45 19.32
C VAL A 63 17.62 6.11 19.26
N VAL A 64 16.97 5.78 20.36
CA VAL A 64 16.20 4.56 20.56
C VAL A 64 14.71 4.86 20.50
N ILE A 65 13.97 4.16 19.64
CA ILE A 65 12.50 4.15 19.73
C ILE A 65 12.10 3.18 20.83
N THR A 66 11.57 3.72 21.89
CA THR A 66 10.89 2.94 22.91
C THR A 66 9.41 2.86 22.58
N SER A 67 8.87 1.68 22.40
CA SER A 67 7.43 1.49 22.35
C SER A 67 6.83 1.70 23.72
N VAL A 68 5.80 2.52 23.75
CA VAL A 68 5.25 3.04 24.97
C VAL A 68 4.04 2.25 25.41
N VAL A 69 4.04 1.87 26.66
CA VAL A 69 2.89 1.24 27.31
C VAL A 69 2.60 1.95 28.62
N LYS A 70 1.35 2.10 28.92
CA LYS A 70 0.71 2.67 30.10
C LYS A 70 0.68 4.19 30.17
N PRO A 71 -0.48 4.72 29.83
CA PRO A 71 -0.74 6.17 29.89
C PRO A 71 -0.84 6.74 31.32
N ASP A 72 -1.06 5.92 32.33
CA ASP A 72 -1.33 6.38 33.69
C ASP A 72 -0.08 6.54 34.55
N GLU A 73 1.00 5.85 34.20
CA GLU A 73 2.27 5.88 34.94
C GLU A 73 3.39 6.60 34.20
N GLY A 74 3.05 7.31 33.13
CA GLY A 74 4.03 7.80 32.16
C GLY A 74 4.41 6.73 31.15
N TYR A 75 5.28 7.09 30.25
CA TYR A 75 5.66 6.20 29.15
C TYR A 75 6.69 5.18 29.62
N GLN A 76 6.30 3.91 29.68
CA GLN A 76 7.23 2.82 29.92
C GLN A 76 7.59 2.15 28.60
N ALA A 77 8.87 1.92 28.38
CA ALA A 77 9.37 1.19 27.25
C ALA A 77 9.03 -0.29 27.36
N VAL A 78 8.43 -0.86 26.32
CA VAL A 78 8.21 -2.30 26.19
C VAL A 78 9.08 -2.81 25.05
N GLY A 79 10.30 -3.14 25.37
CA GLY A 79 11.29 -3.57 24.38
C GLY A 79 12.06 -2.40 23.78
N SER A 80 13.36 -2.55 23.64
CA SER A 80 14.22 -1.62 22.93
C SER A 80 14.38 -2.09 21.51
N VAL A 81 13.83 -1.34 20.58
CA VAL A 81 14.34 -1.31 19.22
C VAL A 81 15.12 -0.02 19.12
N GLU A 82 16.35 -0.10 18.68
CA GLU A 82 17.20 1.09 18.56
C GLU A 82 16.50 2.18 17.79
N TYR A 83 15.95 3.23 18.49
CA TYR A 83 15.59 4.42 17.87
C TYR A 83 15.04 5.52 18.64
N VAL A 84 14.64 6.50 17.94
CA VAL A 84 14.04 7.77 18.23
C VAL A 84 13.10 7.67 19.43
N ARG A 85 13.40 8.42 20.42
CA ARG A 85 12.46 8.76 21.48
C ARG A 85 11.23 9.42 20.87
N ALA A 86 10.17 8.67 20.69
CA ALA A 86 8.90 9.18 20.21
C ALA A 86 7.91 9.26 21.38
N PRO A 87 7.98 10.27 22.22
CA PRO A 87 7.06 10.40 23.31
C PRO A 87 5.68 10.78 22.79
N PHE A 88 4.73 9.89 23.01
CA PHE A 88 3.34 10.28 22.97
C PHE A 88 3.02 10.99 24.28
N THR A 89 2.56 12.22 24.22
CA THR A 89 2.18 12.99 25.39
C THR A 89 0.68 13.16 25.45
N ARG A 90 0.12 13.14 26.66
CA ARG A 90 -1.27 13.53 26.90
C ARG A 90 -1.47 15.04 26.94
N VAL A 91 -0.40 15.81 26.99
CA VAL A 91 -0.48 17.25 27.16
C VAL A 91 -0.85 17.95 25.87
N LYS A 92 -2.08 18.43 25.80
CA LYS A 92 -2.69 19.05 24.61
C LYS A 92 -1.86 20.22 24.04
N ASN A 93 -1.08 20.91 24.85
CA ASN A 93 -0.31 22.08 24.45
C ASN A 93 1.07 21.76 23.88
N GLU A 94 1.59 20.54 24.12
CA GLU A 94 2.95 20.13 23.76
C GLU A 94 2.98 19.18 22.56
N GLY A 95 1.86 18.58 22.20
CA GLY A 95 1.79 17.57 21.15
C GLY A 95 0.78 17.88 20.04
N PHE A 96 0.83 17.05 18.99
CA PHE A 96 -0.05 17.09 17.84
C PHE A 96 -1.03 15.94 17.89
N SER A 97 -2.33 16.24 17.87
CA SER A 97 -3.35 15.21 17.71
C SER A 97 -3.67 15.02 16.24
N LEU A 98 -3.01 14.05 15.61
CA LEU A 98 -3.28 13.67 14.23
C LEU A 98 -4.47 12.73 14.17
N GLN A 99 -5.30 12.91 13.15
CA GLN A 99 -6.49 12.08 12.94
C GLN A 99 -6.14 10.62 12.67
N LEU A 100 -5.00 10.37 12.00
CA LEU A 100 -4.47 9.03 11.74
C LEU A 100 -4.06 8.28 13.01
N LEU A 101 -3.85 8.98 14.12
CA LEU A 101 -3.49 8.39 15.41
C LEU A 101 -4.71 8.04 16.26
N LYS A 102 -5.90 8.49 15.89
CA LYS A 102 -7.11 8.25 16.66
C LYS A 102 -7.59 6.82 16.46
N LEU A 103 -7.39 5.98 17.46
CA LEU A 103 -7.78 4.56 17.46
C LEU A 103 -9.27 4.35 17.17
N GLU A 104 -10.11 5.25 17.61
CA GLU A 104 -11.55 5.25 17.38
C GLU A 104 -11.96 5.33 15.90
N ARG A 105 -11.02 5.65 15.01
CA ARG A 105 -11.26 5.68 13.56
C ARG A 105 -11.02 4.34 12.87
N TYR A 106 -10.38 3.42 13.56
CA TYR A 106 -10.19 2.05 13.12
C TYR A 106 -11.36 1.24 13.66
N GLN A 107 -12.44 1.07 12.89
CA GLN A 107 -13.71 0.47 13.31
C GLN A 107 -13.60 -0.91 13.98
N TRP A 108 -12.50 -1.61 13.78
CA TRP A 108 -12.27 -2.95 14.32
C TRP A 108 -11.78 -2.95 15.78
N VAL A 109 -11.19 -1.88 16.23
CA VAL A 109 -10.55 -1.79 17.57
C VAL A 109 -11.51 -1.26 18.63
N THR A 110 -12.51 -0.45 18.24
CA THR A 110 -13.26 0.36 19.19
C THR A 110 -14.43 -0.35 19.88
N ALA A 111 -15.03 -1.35 19.27
CA ALA A 111 -16.29 -1.90 19.77
C ALA A 111 -16.13 -3.09 20.73
N LEU A 112 -15.08 -3.89 20.55
CA LEU A 112 -14.93 -5.17 21.28
C LEU A 112 -13.75 -5.18 22.26
N GLU A 113 -12.66 -4.51 21.93
CA GLU A 113 -11.41 -4.59 22.70
C GLU A 113 -11.21 -3.43 23.68
N LEU A 114 -11.81 -2.28 23.40
CA LEU A 114 -11.74 -1.09 24.23
C LEU A 114 -13.07 -0.70 24.89
N GLY A 115 -14.04 -1.59 24.90
CA GLY A 115 -15.41 -1.32 25.37
C GLY A 115 -15.56 -0.85 26.81
N ALA A 116 -14.49 -0.81 27.59
CA ALA A 116 -14.47 -0.27 28.95
C ALA A 116 -13.92 1.19 29.02
N LEU A 117 -13.41 1.73 27.92
CA LEU A 117 -12.88 3.08 27.87
C LEU A 117 -13.96 4.04 27.38
N GLY A 118 -14.85 4.46 28.28
CA GLY A 118 -15.87 5.47 28.01
C GLY A 118 -15.33 6.87 27.66
N GLU A 119 -14.03 7.04 27.66
CA GLU A 119 -13.35 8.28 27.28
C GLU A 119 -12.58 8.12 25.97
N GLN A 120 -12.74 9.08 25.07
CA GLN A 120 -11.96 9.15 23.82
C GLN A 120 -10.48 9.36 24.16
N VAL A 121 -9.66 8.34 23.98
CA VAL A 121 -8.22 8.46 24.11
C VAL A 121 -7.67 9.17 22.87
N THR A 122 -7.32 10.44 23.02
CA THR A 122 -6.67 11.21 21.97
C THR A 122 -5.16 11.21 22.20
N PRO A 123 -4.37 10.40 21.47
CA PRO A 123 -2.93 10.46 21.58
C PRO A 123 -2.40 11.76 20.96
N TYR A 124 -1.41 12.35 21.61
CA TYR A 124 -0.69 13.50 21.10
C TYR A 124 0.76 13.08 20.81
N ALA A 125 1.19 13.31 19.59
CA ALA A 125 2.57 13.08 19.18
C ALA A 125 3.38 14.37 19.32
N ASP A 126 4.60 14.26 19.80
CA ASP A 126 5.53 15.40 19.78
C ASP A 126 6.04 15.71 18.36
N ARG A 127 6.94 16.67 18.24
CA ARG A 127 7.52 17.08 16.97
C ARG A 127 8.18 15.90 16.23
N TYR A 128 8.99 15.12 16.91
CA TYR A 128 9.76 14.02 16.31
C TYR A 128 8.84 12.89 15.87
N ALA A 129 7.94 12.45 16.74
CA ALA A 129 6.94 11.44 16.42
C ALA A 129 6.04 11.89 15.24
N THR A 130 5.67 13.17 15.21
CA THR A 130 4.88 13.74 14.12
C THR A 130 5.63 13.66 12.78
N PHE A 131 6.90 14.05 12.75
CA PHE A 131 7.72 13.96 11.54
C PHE A 131 7.90 12.52 11.08
N LEU A 132 8.20 11.58 11.99
CA LEU A 132 8.30 10.15 11.68
C LEU A 132 6.99 9.54 11.16
N LEU A 133 5.86 9.99 11.67
CA LEU A 133 4.56 9.58 11.14
C LEU A 133 4.34 10.09 9.72
N LEU A 134 4.67 11.35 9.44
CA LEU A 134 4.60 11.90 8.10
C LEU A 134 5.53 11.15 7.14
N ALA A 135 6.78 10.90 7.56
CA ALA A 135 7.73 10.09 6.78
C ALA A 135 7.21 8.66 6.56
N GLY A 136 6.56 8.07 7.57
CA GLY A 136 5.90 6.76 7.47
C GLY A 136 4.77 6.75 6.46
N VAL A 137 3.95 7.79 6.43
CA VAL A 137 2.89 7.95 5.43
C VAL A 137 3.50 8.08 4.03
N ALA A 138 4.54 8.89 3.83
CA ALA A 138 5.25 9.02 2.57
C ALA A 138 5.85 7.68 2.11
N SER A 139 6.49 6.97 3.03
CA SER A 139 7.06 5.65 2.75
C SER A 139 6.00 4.63 2.34
N THR A 140 4.81 4.67 2.92
CA THR A 140 3.78 3.63 2.74
C THR A 140 2.72 3.97 1.69
N TYR A 141 2.49 5.24 1.40
CA TYR A 141 1.54 5.64 0.37
C TYR A 141 1.95 5.10 -0.99
N ALA A 142 1.05 4.37 -1.64
CA ALA A 142 1.34 3.71 -2.91
C ALA A 142 0.52 4.28 -4.06
N ALA A 143 -0.79 4.42 -3.89
CA ALA A 143 -1.67 4.82 -4.97
C ALA A 143 -2.96 5.49 -4.45
N LYS A 144 -3.74 6.00 -5.41
CA LYS A 144 -5.04 6.62 -5.15
C LYS A 144 -6.03 6.19 -6.22
N THR A 145 -7.22 5.78 -5.81
CA THR A 145 -8.41 5.71 -6.68
C THR A 145 -9.27 6.96 -6.50
N PRO A 146 -10.33 7.17 -7.28
CA PRO A 146 -11.27 8.26 -7.05
C PRO A 146 -11.89 8.28 -5.65
N ARG A 147 -11.89 7.14 -4.96
CA ARG A 147 -12.59 6.97 -3.68
C ARG A 147 -11.68 6.65 -2.49
N GLU A 148 -10.49 6.11 -2.74
CA GLU A 148 -9.63 5.52 -1.70
C GLU A 148 -8.18 5.92 -1.87
N TYR A 149 -7.49 6.04 -0.75
CA TYR A 149 -6.03 6.09 -0.65
C TYR A 149 -5.53 4.68 -0.30
N ILE A 150 -4.45 4.27 -0.93
CA ILE A 150 -3.90 2.92 -0.82
C ILE A 150 -2.49 3.01 -0.27
N PHE A 151 -2.25 2.27 0.79
CA PHE A 151 -0.97 2.20 1.47
C PHE A 151 -0.43 0.79 1.41
N LEU A 152 0.87 0.65 1.17
CA LEU A 152 1.60 -0.60 1.21
C LEU A 152 2.56 -0.58 2.38
N LEU A 153 2.32 -1.43 3.36
CA LEU A 153 3.16 -1.59 4.54
C LEU A 153 3.85 -2.95 4.48
N TYR A 154 5.04 -3.04 5.03
CA TYR A 154 5.61 -4.34 5.33
C TYR A 154 4.82 -5.03 6.43
N ASP A 155 4.68 -6.35 6.29
CA ASP A 155 4.32 -7.18 7.43
C ASP A 155 5.40 -7.07 8.52
N PRO A 156 5.04 -6.98 9.81
CA PRO A 156 6.00 -6.81 10.88
C PRO A 156 7.08 -7.91 10.94
N VAL A 157 6.72 -9.16 10.59
CA VAL A 157 7.68 -10.28 10.58
C VAL A 157 8.70 -10.09 9.46
N THR A 158 8.24 -9.73 8.26
CA THR A 158 9.13 -9.41 7.13
C THR A 158 10.04 -8.24 7.46
N LEU A 159 9.48 -7.18 8.03
CA LEU A 159 10.27 -6.00 8.39
C LEU A 159 11.35 -6.32 9.41
N SER A 160 11.04 -7.13 10.42
CA SER A 160 12.02 -7.62 11.41
C SER A 160 13.12 -8.47 10.77
N SER A 161 12.79 -9.29 9.76
CA SER A 161 13.79 -10.09 9.04
C SER A 161 14.74 -9.27 8.17
N MET A 162 14.39 -8.01 7.90
CA MET A 162 15.19 -7.04 7.13
C MET A 162 16.00 -6.10 8.02
N GLU A 163 16.07 -6.37 9.32
CA GLU A 163 16.88 -5.56 10.24
C GLU A 163 18.34 -5.47 9.75
N GLY A 164 18.90 -4.26 9.80
CA GLY A 164 20.23 -3.97 9.23
C GLY A 164 20.31 -3.92 7.69
N ARG A 165 19.19 -4.09 6.97
CA ARG A 165 19.10 -4.04 5.51
C ARG A 165 18.11 -2.98 5.03
N GLY A 166 18.18 -1.78 5.59
CA GLY A 166 17.18 -0.71 5.34
C GLY A 166 17.07 -0.30 3.87
N GLU A 167 18.21 -0.09 3.20
CA GLU A 167 18.23 0.26 1.77
C GLU A 167 17.57 -0.82 0.89
N LEU A 168 17.80 -2.09 1.22
CA LEU A 168 17.16 -3.20 0.58
C LEU A 168 15.64 -3.15 0.73
N ALA A 169 15.18 -2.98 1.97
CA ALA A 169 13.75 -2.88 2.26
C ALA A 169 13.10 -1.74 1.46
N LEU A 170 13.73 -0.56 1.40
CA LEU A 170 13.25 0.57 0.62
C LEU A 170 13.21 0.26 -0.88
N SER A 171 14.26 -0.37 -1.42
CA SER A 171 14.35 -0.73 -2.85
C SER A 171 13.24 -1.71 -3.27
N ILE A 172 13.04 -2.78 -2.50
CA ILE A 172 11.98 -3.77 -2.78
C ILE A 172 10.60 -3.11 -2.67
N LYS A 173 10.39 -2.31 -1.62
CA LYS A 173 9.13 -1.62 -1.41
C LYS A 173 8.81 -0.62 -2.52
N ALA A 174 9.81 0.10 -3.01
CA ALA A 174 9.63 1.03 -4.13
C ALA A 174 9.11 0.29 -5.38
N ALA A 175 9.69 -0.85 -5.73
CA ALA A 175 9.23 -1.66 -6.86
C ALA A 175 7.81 -2.22 -6.64
N ALA A 176 7.48 -2.67 -5.42
CA ALA A 176 6.15 -3.15 -5.09
C ALA A 176 5.09 -2.01 -5.15
N LYS A 177 5.43 -0.81 -4.65
CA LYS A 177 4.57 0.39 -4.75
C LYS A 177 4.31 0.76 -6.19
N GLU A 178 5.33 0.76 -7.04
CA GLU A 178 5.20 1.08 -8.46
C GLU A 178 4.30 0.08 -9.19
N ALA A 179 4.49 -1.22 -8.95
CA ALA A 179 3.63 -2.27 -9.49
C ALA A 179 2.17 -2.10 -9.05
N LEU A 180 1.95 -1.80 -7.78
CA LEU A 180 0.61 -1.57 -7.23
C LEU A 180 -0.02 -0.30 -7.81
N ARG A 181 0.73 0.78 -7.95
CA ARG A 181 0.28 2.02 -8.59
C ARG A 181 -0.16 1.78 -10.01
N ALA A 182 0.66 1.11 -10.82
CA ALA A 182 0.32 0.76 -12.19
C ALA A 182 -0.95 -0.09 -12.28
N ALA A 183 -1.11 -1.09 -11.40
CA ALA A 183 -2.30 -1.93 -11.36
C ALA A 183 -3.58 -1.14 -11.03
N VAL A 184 -3.49 -0.22 -10.08
CA VAL A 184 -4.61 0.65 -9.70
C VAL A 184 -4.98 1.62 -10.84
N GLU A 185 -3.99 2.18 -11.53
CA GLU A 185 -4.21 3.10 -12.66
C GLU A 185 -4.84 2.36 -13.86
N GLU A 186 -4.44 1.11 -14.12
CA GLU A 186 -5.01 0.28 -15.19
C GLU A 186 -6.50 0.00 -14.97
N LEU A 187 -6.91 -0.35 -13.74
CA LEU A 187 -8.31 -0.67 -13.43
C LEU A 187 -9.16 0.56 -13.09
N ARG A 188 -8.56 1.59 -12.50
CA ARG A 188 -9.26 2.74 -11.87
C ARG A 188 -10.24 2.39 -10.76
N GLU A 189 -10.37 1.12 -10.45
CA GLU A 189 -11.19 0.52 -9.40
C GLU A 189 -10.36 -0.50 -8.63
N TRP A 190 -10.78 -0.81 -7.40
CA TRP A 190 -10.12 -1.84 -6.61
C TRP A 190 -10.63 -3.22 -7.01
N ASN A 191 -9.71 -4.11 -7.37
CA ASN A 191 -9.95 -5.55 -7.44
C ASN A 191 -8.74 -6.26 -6.84
N GLU A 192 -8.98 -7.02 -5.78
CA GLU A 192 -7.93 -7.62 -4.96
C GLU A 192 -7.09 -8.62 -5.73
N GLU A 193 -7.73 -9.52 -6.46
CA GLU A 193 -7.05 -10.56 -7.20
C GLU A 193 -6.15 -9.98 -8.30
N TYR A 194 -6.65 -8.97 -9.03
CA TYR A 194 -5.87 -8.31 -10.08
C TYR A 194 -4.65 -7.61 -9.51
N ILE A 195 -4.85 -6.80 -8.48
CA ILE A 195 -3.79 -6.01 -7.86
C ILE A 195 -2.74 -6.92 -7.24
N THR A 196 -3.16 -7.98 -6.53
CA THR A 196 -2.24 -8.97 -5.98
C THR A 196 -1.40 -9.58 -7.08
N LEU A 197 -2.01 -10.10 -8.15
CA LEU A 197 -1.27 -10.75 -9.24
C LEU A 197 -0.34 -9.78 -9.97
N ARG A 198 -0.75 -8.53 -10.17
CA ARG A 198 0.11 -7.50 -10.80
C ARG A 198 1.35 -7.19 -9.98
N VAL A 199 1.24 -7.19 -8.65
CA VAL A 199 2.39 -6.98 -7.76
C VAL A 199 3.27 -8.23 -7.72
N VAL A 200 2.68 -9.40 -7.45
CA VAL A 200 3.48 -10.62 -7.26
C VAL A 200 4.15 -11.14 -8.54
N PHE A 201 3.63 -10.80 -9.71
CA PHE A 201 4.22 -11.12 -11.00
C PHE A 201 4.98 -9.95 -11.66
N ASN A 202 5.16 -8.83 -10.95
CA ASN A 202 5.98 -7.74 -11.47
C ASN A 202 7.45 -8.15 -11.55
N GLU A 203 8.04 -8.05 -12.74
CA GLU A 203 9.42 -8.52 -12.99
C GLU A 203 10.46 -7.78 -12.15
N GLU A 204 10.34 -6.46 -12.05
CA GLU A 204 11.26 -5.63 -11.30
C GLU A 204 11.20 -5.93 -9.81
N PHE A 205 9.98 -6.03 -9.26
CA PHE A 205 9.77 -6.42 -7.87
C PHE A 205 10.36 -7.80 -7.57
N VAL A 206 10.04 -8.82 -8.40
CA VAL A 206 10.54 -10.18 -8.23
C VAL A 206 12.06 -10.23 -8.37
N HIS A 207 12.63 -9.51 -9.33
CA HIS A 207 14.08 -9.45 -9.52
C HIS A 207 14.77 -8.87 -8.29
N ARG A 208 14.32 -7.72 -7.78
CA ARG A 208 14.87 -7.11 -6.57
C ARG A 208 14.71 -8.03 -5.36
N ALA A 209 13.54 -8.61 -5.16
CA ALA A 209 13.29 -9.47 -4.02
C ALA A 209 14.17 -10.74 -4.03
N ARG A 210 14.38 -11.35 -5.20
CA ARG A 210 15.23 -12.55 -5.34
C ARG A 210 16.72 -12.28 -5.24
N SER A 211 17.19 -11.12 -5.68
CA SER A 211 18.62 -10.78 -5.59
C SER A 211 19.15 -10.74 -4.14
N TYR A 212 18.25 -10.77 -3.17
CA TYR A 212 18.57 -10.73 -1.75
C TYR A 212 18.30 -12.03 -1.00
N GLU A 213 18.08 -13.12 -1.74
CA GLU A 213 17.90 -14.48 -1.18
C GLU A 213 16.75 -14.59 -0.16
N LEU A 214 15.73 -13.75 -0.28
CA LEU A 214 14.56 -13.83 0.55
C LEU A 214 13.68 -15.00 0.11
N ARG A 215 13.17 -15.78 1.06
CA ARG A 215 12.25 -16.90 0.80
C ARG A 215 10.82 -16.43 0.61
N SER A 216 10.43 -15.46 1.42
CA SER A 216 9.11 -14.86 1.34
C SER A 216 9.15 -13.40 1.73
N LEU A 217 8.16 -12.65 1.25
CA LEU A 217 7.92 -11.26 1.58
C LEU A 217 6.45 -11.09 1.95
N GLY A 218 6.20 -10.48 3.08
CA GLY A 218 4.85 -10.11 3.52
C GLY A 218 4.65 -8.61 3.46
N PHE A 219 3.52 -8.22 2.89
CA PHE A 219 3.01 -6.85 2.91
C PHE A 219 1.57 -6.84 3.41
N ARG A 220 1.13 -5.66 3.80
CA ARG A 220 -0.27 -5.36 4.06
C ARG A 220 -0.69 -4.18 3.19
N VAL A 221 -1.75 -4.37 2.44
CA VAL A 221 -2.35 -3.31 1.62
C VAL A 221 -3.53 -2.72 2.40
N ILE A 222 -3.37 -1.49 2.85
CA ILE A 222 -4.40 -0.79 3.62
C ILE A 222 -5.10 0.21 2.72
N ARG A 223 -6.43 0.12 2.67
CA ARG A 223 -7.27 1.04 1.92
C ARG A 223 -8.00 1.99 2.87
N VAL A 224 -7.85 3.27 2.62
CA VAL A 224 -8.44 4.33 3.44
C VAL A 224 -9.35 5.18 2.58
N ARG A 225 -10.60 5.33 2.99
CA ARG A 225 -11.58 6.18 2.33
C ARG A 225 -11.90 7.40 3.17
N ARG A 226 -12.10 8.50 2.47
CA ARG A 226 -12.60 9.72 3.12
C ARG A 226 -14.13 9.70 3.14
N GLU A 227 -14.72 9.77 4.33
CA GLU A 227 -16.15 9.94 4.55
C GLU A 227 -16.40 11.26 5.27
N GLY A 228 -16.90 12.24 4.55
CA GLY A 228 -17.06 13.60 5.07
C GLY A 228 -15.72 14.19 5.52
N GLN A 229 -15.57 14.41 6.81
CA GLN A 229 -14.34 14.92 7.43
C GLN A 229 -13.47 13.81 8.04
N SER A 230 -13.87 12.56 7.95
CA SER A 230 -13.19 11.42 8.56
C SER A 230 -12.49 10.56 7.53
N LEU A 231 -11.37 9.97 7.94
CA LEU A 231 -10.68 8.91 7.21
C LEU A 231 -11.03 7.58 7.90
N LYS A 232 -11.46 6.60 7.10
CA LYS A 232 -11.80 5.26 7.60
C LYS A 232 -11.02 4.20 6.84
N VAL A 233 -10.54 3.20 7.55
CA VAL A 233 -9.95 2.00 6.94
C VAL A 233 -11.09 1.13 6.42
N TYR A 234 -11.05 0.86 5.12
CA TYR A 234 -12.06 0.05 4.41
C TYR A 234 -11.57 -1.34 4.07
N GLY A 235 -10.28 -1.55 4.10
CA GLY A 235 -9.71 -2.84 3.83
C GLY A 235 -8.27 -2.92 4.36
N ASP A 236 -7.92 -4.12 4.74
CA ASP A 236 -6.60 -4.51 5.19
C ASP A 236 -6.36 -5.92 4.62
N THR A 237 -5.64 -5.97 3.52
CA THR A 237 -5.41 -7.18 2.75
C THR A 237 -3.97 -7.62 2.90
N PRO A 238 -3.69 -8.81 3.44
CA PRO A 238 -2.36 -9.36 3.44
C PRO A 238 -1.94 -9.73 2.01
N LEU A 239 -0.70 -9.45 1.65
CA LEU A 239 -0.09 -9.81 0.39
C LEU A 239 1.23 -10.51 0.70
N THR A 240 1.26 -11.84 0.57
CA THR A 240 2.44 -12.64 0.83
C THR A 240 2.98 -13.22 -0.47
N VAL A 241 4.27 -13.05 -0.72
CA VAL A 241 4.97 -13.53 -1.90
C VAL A 241 5.96 -14.61 -1.49
N PHE A 242 5.76 -15.83 -1.97
CA PHE A 242 6.66 -16.96 -1.74
C PHE A 242 7.65 -17.08 -2.89
N LEU A 243 8.82 -16.48 -2.76
CA LEU A 243 9.84 -16.38 -3.81
C LEU A 243 10.50 -17.71 -4.19
N GLU A 244 10.34 -18.74 -3.38
CA GLU A 244 10.82 -20.10 -3.66
C GLU A 244 9.97 -20.85 -4.69
N ARG A 245 8.77 -20.37 -5.02
CA ARG A 245 7.89 -21.03 -6.00
C ARG A 245 8.55 -21.10 -7.37
N SER A 246 8.42 -22.24 -8.04
CA SER A 246 9.01 -22.51 -9.35
C SER A 246 8.61 -21.50 -10.43
N ILE A 247 7.44 -20.90 -10.31
CA ILE A 247 6.94 -19.87 -11.24
C ILE A 247 7.89 -18.67 -11.32
N TYR A 248 8.55 -18.30 -10.22
CA TYR A 248 9.51 -17.21 -10.20
C TYR A 248 10.89 -17.56 -10.78
N GLN A 249 11.15 -18.84 -10.99
CA GLN A 249 12.37 -19.31 -11.64
C GLN A 249 12.27 -19.26 -13.18
N ASN A 250 11.05 -19.22 -13.72
CA ASN A 250 10.81 -19.18 -15.15
C ASN A 250 10.45 -17.74 -15.60
N ARG A 251 11.47 -16.99 -16.04
CA ARG A 251 11.30 -15.62 -16.51
C ARG A 251 10.31 -15.49 -17.67
N GLN A 252 10.32 -16.46 -18.60
CA GLN A 252 9.41 -16.41 -19.75
C GLN A 252 7.94 -16.59 -19.30
N LEU A 253 7.67 -17.48 -18.35
CA LEU A 253 6.34 -17.64 -17.79
C LEU A 253 5.90 -16.38 -17.05
N LEU A 254 6.79 -15.77 -16.28
CA LEU A 254 6.52 -14.51 -15.59
C LEU A 254 6.12 -13.39 -16.57
N GLN A 255 6.85 -13.24 -17.67
CA GLN A 255 6.54 -12.27 -18.71
C GLN A 255 5.20 -12.57 -19.39
N ARG A 256 4.94 -13.84 -19.71
CA ARG A 256 3.65 -14.25 -20.30
C ARG A 256 2.48 -13.91 -19.37
N ILE A 257 2.60 -14.19 -18.07
CA ILE A 257 1.56 -13.85 -17.09
C ILE A 257 1.36 -12.33 -17.00
N ASN A 258 2.43 -11.54 -16.95
CA ASN A 258 2.31 -10.08 -16.94
C ASN A 258 1.59 -9.54 -18.18
N ASN A 259 1.96 -10.05 -19.36
CA ASN A 259 1.29 -9.67 -20.61
C ASN A 259 -0.19 -10.08 -20.61
N ALA A 260 -0.48 -11.28 -20.11
CA ALA A 260 -1.84 -11.78 -19.97
C ALA A 260 -2.68 -10.89 -19.05
N LEU A 261 -2.17 -10.55 -17.87
CA LEU A 261 -2.83 -9.63 -16.93
C LEU A 261 -3.13 -8.27 -17.56
N SER A 262 -2.17 -7.70 -18.30
CA SER A 262 -2.39 -6.42 -19.00
C SER A 262 -3.52 -6.50 -20.04
N LYS A 263 -3.73 -7.67 -20.69
CA LYS A 263 -4.85 -7.88 -21.62
C LYS A 263 -6.20 -8.02 -20.91
N LEU A 264 -6.20 -8.51 -19.67
CA LEU A 264 -7.42 -8.61 -18.87
C LEU A 264 -7.86 -7.25 -18.29
N ALA A 265 -6.98 -6.26 -18.17
CA ALA A 265 -7.26 -4.99 -17.49
C ALA A 265 -8.46 -4.24 -18.07
N ALA A 266 -8.48 -4.01 -19.39
CA ALA A 266 -9.51 -3.21 -20.04
C ALA A 266 -10.92 -3.85 -19.95
N PRO A 267 -11.12 -5.15 -20.30
CA PRO A 267 -12.42 -5.78 -20.15
C PRO A 267 -12.85 -5.88 -18.69
N LEU A 268 -11.93 -6.18 -17.78
CA LEU A 268 -12.21 -6.22 -16.34
C LEU A 268 -12.67 -4.84 -15.81
N SER A 269 -11.96 -3.77 -16.18
CA SER A 269 -12.34 -2.40 -15.80
C SER A 269 -13.73 -2.05 -16.33
N SER A 270 -14.06 -2.43 -17.57
CA SER A 270 -15.40 -2.21 -18.16
C SER A 270 -16.47 -2.97 -17.37
N TYR A 271 -16.19 -4.20 -16.97
CA TYR A 271 -17.11 -5.00 -16.16
C TYR A 271 -17.36 -4.38 -14.77
N LEU A 272 -16.29 -4.01 -14.06
CA LEU A 272 -16.38 -3.42 -12.72
C LEU A 272 -17.16 -2.08 -12.73
N GLN A 273 -17.11 -1.34 -13.85
CA GLN A 273 -17.85 -0.10 -14.05
C GLN A 273 -19.27 -0.30 -14.58
N GLY A 274 -19.73 -1.55 -14.74
CA GLY A 274 -21.05 -1.85 -15.30
C GLY A 274 -21.20 -1.53 -16.80
N ARG A 275 -20.09 -1.48 -17.55
CA ARG A 275 -20.04 -1.12 -18.99
C ARG A 275 -19.69 -2.33 -19.89
N ASP A 276 -19.86 -3.53 -19.39
CA ASP A 276 -19.55 -4.76 -20.14
C ASP A 276 -20.62 -5.03 -21.20
N THR A 277 -20.35 -4.57 -22.42
CA THR A 277 -21.29 -4.62 -23.54
C THR A 277 -21.35 -5.99 -24.21
N TRP A 278 -20.26 -6.76 -24.20
CA TRP A 278 -20.16 -8.01 -24.91
C TRP A 278 -20.04 -9.25 -24.02
N GLY A 279 -19.97 -9.04 -22.70
CA GLY A 279 -19.76 -10.10 -21.72
C GLY A 279 -18.30 -10.57 -21.62
N ASP A 280 -17.38 -9.96 -22.35
CA ASP A 280 -15.96 -10.28 -22.30
C ASP A 280 -15.34 -9.92 -20.94
N GLY A 281 -15.85 -8.88 -20.26
CA GLY A 281 -15.43 -8.50 -18.93
C GLY A 281 -15.79 -9.52 -17.85
N TYR A 282 -16.96 -10.17 -17.95
CA TYR A 282 -17.32 -11.28 -17.07
C TYR A 282 -16.34 -12.46 -17.21
N HIS A 283 -15.98 -12.84 -18.42
CA HIS A 283 -14.98 -13.87 -18.66
C HIS A 283 -13.59 -13.45 -18.20
N ALA A 284 -13.24 -12.16 -18.34
CA ALA A 284 -11.98 -11.62 -17.79
C ALA A 284 -11.91 -11.79 -16.27
N LEU A 285 -13.00 -11.52 -15.54
CA LEU A 285 -13.06 -11.74 -14.10
C LEU A 285 -12.88 -13.21 -13.73
N ARG A 286 -13.49 -14.12 -14.47
CA ARG A 286 -13.34 -15.57 -14.24
C ARG A 286 -11.93 -16.06 -14.57
N ALA A 287 -11.34 -15.59 -15.67
CA ALA A 287 -9.95 -15.86 -16.01
C ALA A 287 -9.01 -15.39 -14.89
N LEU A 288 -9.20 -14.16 -14.42
CA LEU A 288 -8.43 -13.60 -13.32
C LEU A 288 -8.53 -14.45 -12.04
N LYS A 289 -9.73 -14.87 -11.64
CA LYS A 289 -9.92 -15.72 -10.45
C LYS A 289 -9.23 -17.08 -10.60
N ASN A 290 -9.28 -17.68 -11.78
CA ASN A 290 -8.58 -18.93 -12.03
C ASN A 290 -7.05 -18.74 -11.98
N LEU A 291 -6.53 -17.64 -12.51
CA LEU A 291 -5.10 -17.34 -12.41
C LEU A 291 -4.67 -17.08 -10.95
N TYR A 292 -5.53 -16.42 -10.18
CA TYR A 292 -5.29 -16.21 -8.74
C TYR A 292 -5.29 -17.53 -7.97
N MET A 293 -6.25 -18.43 -8.25
CA MET A 293 -6.28 -19.78 -7.65
C MET A 293 -5.06 -20.62 -8.05
N TYR A 294 -4.59 -20.50 -9.29
CA TYR A 294 -3.33 -21.12 -9.70
C TYR A 294 -2.14 -20.54 -8.90
N TYR A 295 -2.09 -19.23 -8.73
CA TYR A 295 -1.07 -18.60 -7.91
C TYR A 295 -1.10 -19.11 -6.46
N GLU A 296 -2.28 -19.23 -5.85
CA GLU A 296 -2.41 -19.69 -4.47
C GLU A 296 -2.08 -21.18 -4.29
N THR A 297 -2.55 -22.03 -5.19
CA THR A 297 -2.50 -23.49 -5.02
C THR A 297 -1.39 -24.18 -5.79
N GLY A 298 -0.93 -23.59 -6.89
CA GLY A 298 -0.03 -24.24 -7.86
C GLY A 298 -0.71 -25.31 -8.74
N ASP A 299 -2.04 -25.49 -8.64
CA ASP A 299 -2.77 -26.51 -9.41
C ASP A 299 -2.98 -26.05 -10.87
N LEU A 300 -2.40 -26.81 -11.80
CA LEU A 300 -2.46 -26.56 -13.23
C LEU A 300 -3.90 -26.62 -13.81
N THR A 301 -4.83 -27.25 -13.10
CA THR A 301 -6.24 -27.26 -13.50
C THR A 301 -6.81 -25.86 -13.62
N PHE A 302 -6.42 -24.98 -12.70
CA PHE A 302 -6.83 -23.58 -12.76
C PHE A 302 -6.22 -22.83 -13.95
N LEU A 303 -5.01 -23.18 -14.35
CA LEU A 303 -4.39 -22.59 -15.54
C LEU A 303 -5.14 -23.04 -16.83
N ALA A 304 -5.57 -24.29 -16.90
CA ALA A 304 -6.40 -24.78 -18.00
C ALA A 304 -7.77 -24.06 -18.02
N GLN A 305 -8.38 -23.83 -16.84
CA GLN A 305 -9.62 -23.05 -16.73
C GLN A 305 -9.41 -21.59 -17.12
N TYR A 306 -8.29 -20.99 -16.73
CA TYR A 306 -7.90 -19.65 -17.17
C TYR A 306 -7.91 -19.55 -18.70
N ASN A 307 -7.20 -20.45 -19.38
CA ASN A 307 -7.14 -20.47 -20.85
C ASN A 307 -8.52 -20.62 -21.49
N ARG A 308 -9.40 -21.45 -20.92
CA ARG A 308 -10.77 -21.58 -21.40
C ARG A 308 -11.57 -20.28 -21.31
N GLU A 309 -11.43 -19.54 -20.21
CA GLU A 309 -12.11 -18.26 -20.06
C GLU A 309 -11.53 -17.19 -21.00
N VAL A 310 -10.22 -17.20 -21.27
CA VAL A 310 -9.60 -16.33 -22.27
C VAL A 310 -10.15 -16.59 -23.69
N HIS A 311 -10.35 -17.86 -24.05
CA HIS A 311 -11.02 -18.20 -25.30
C HIS A 311 -12.47 -17.71 -25.33
N ALA A 312 -13.23 -17.90 -24.25
CA ALA A 312 -14.59 -17.40 -24.14
C ALA A 312 -14.67 -15.86 -24.24
N MET A 313 -13.70 -15.12 -23.68
CA MET A 313 -13.56 -13.68 -23.90
C MET A 313 -13.45 -13.34 -25.40
N ALA A 314 -12.62 -14.05 -26.11
CA ALA A 314 -12.43 -13.83 -27.55
C ALA A 314 -13.72 -14.14 -28.32
N GLU A 315 -14.45 -15.20 -27.95
CA GLU A 315 -15.70 -15.60 -28.58
C GLU A 315 -16.86 -14.63 -28.30
N ALA A 316 -16.89 -14.02 -27.13
CA ALA A 316 -17.90 -13.03 -26.77
C ALA A 316 -17.91 -11.80 -27.70
N ILE A 317 -16.79 -11.49 -28.34
CA ILE A 317 -16.68 -10.36 -29.25
C ILE A 317 -17.27 -10.70 -30.63
N PRO A 318 -18.21 -9.88 -31.18
CA PRO A 318 -18.78 -10.08 -32.51
C PRO A 318 -17.72 -10.12 -33.61
N GLN A 319 -17.99 -10.92 -34.68
CA GLN A 319 -17.05 -11.13 -35.79
C GLN A 319 -17.22 -10.08 -36.93
N GLY A 320 -17.54 -8.86 -36.64
CA GLY A 320 -17.86 -7.89 -37.68
C GLY A 320 -16.67 -7.03 -38.10
N GLU A 321 -16.37 -6.04 -37.34
CA GLU A 321 -15.46 -4.94 -37.68
C GLU A 321 -13.98 -5.28 -37.48
N ALA A 322 -13.09 -4.54 -38.17
CA ALA A 322 -11.64 -4.72 -38.02
C ALA A 322 -11.16 -4.54 -36.57
N ARG A 323 -11.78 -3.58 -35.83
CA ARG A 323 -11.49 -3.34 -34.40
C ARG A 323 -11.85 -4.53 -33.53
N GLN A 324 -12.97 -5.20 -33.79
CA GLN A 324 -13.42 -6.39 -33.07
C GLN A 324 -12.49 -7.57 -33.33
N ARG A 325 -12.09 -7.79 -34.60
CA ARG A 325 -11.12 -8.83 -34.97
C ARG A 325 -9.78 -8.63 -34.27
N ARG A 326 -9.27 -7.39 -34.22
CA ARG A 326 -8.03 -7.07 -33.51
C ARG A 326 -8.13 -7.38 -32.03
N ARG A 327 -9.22 -6.97 -31.37
CA ARG A 327 -9.46 -7.23 -29.93
C ARG A 327 -9.53 -8.75 -29.63
N ARG A 328 -10.18 -9.54 -30.49
CA ARG A 328 -10.16 -11.01 -30.36
C ARG A 328 -8.74 -11.58 -30.41
N GLN A 329 -7.94 -11.12 -31.37
CA GLN A 329 -6.54 -11.56 -31.47
C GLN A 329 -5.72 -11.17 -30.24
N GLU A 330 -5.92 -9.98 -29.72
CA GLU A 330 -5.27 -9.51 -28.48
C GLU A 330 -5.59 -10.41 -27.31
N TYR A 331 -6.83 -10.89 -27.17
CA TYR A 331 -7.18 -11.84 -26.11
C TYR A 331 -6.53 -13.21 -26.32
N LEU A 332 -6.51 -13.74 -27.51
CA LEU A 332 -5.84 -15.02 -27.79
C LEU A 332 -4.33 -14.97 -27.50
N CYS A 333 -3.72 -13.79 -27.55
CA CYS A 333 -2.33 -13.59 -27.11
C CYS A 333 -2.17 -13.63 -25.58
N ALA A 334 -3.26 -13.66 -24.79
CA ALA A 334 -3.21 -13.82 -23.33
C ALA A 334 -3.28 -15.29 -22.87
N VAL A 335 -3.38 -16.25 -23.77
CA VAL A 335 -3.35 -17.69 -23.46
C VAL A 335 -1.96 -18.06 -22.90
N LEU A 336 -1.93 -18.73 -21.74
CA LEU A 336 -0.72 -19.09 -20.98
C LEU A 336 -0.25 -20.52 -21.28
#